data_67b905a07318b4d806b1e24beb63f823
#
_entry.id   67b905a07318b4d806b1e24beb63f823
#
_cell.length_a   1.000
_cell.length_b   1.000
_cell.length_c   1.000
_cell.angle_alpha   90.00
_cell.angle_beta   90.00
_cell.angle_gamma   90.00
#
_symmetry.space_group_name_H-M   'P 1'
#
loop_
_entity.id
_entity.type
_entity.pdbx_description
1 polymer ?
#
loop_
_entity_poly.entity_id
_entity_poly.type
_entity_poly.pdbx_seq_one_letter_code
_entity_poly.pdbx_strand_id
1 'polypeptide(L)'
;ALDSVSFKDWFVGHGGSPESIRRMWDPIAYALGFIDCETISARCMLTIFMMFAAKTEASKLNLLKGSPHRWLTGPILEYIEQRGGKLHLRHPVKQVEFSGGEHPEVTGLKLSTPDGEQQVVADAYLAACDVPGIQRLLPDDWRRFPQFEAIHKLEAGPVATVQLRYDGWVTELGESNAESRRDLSH
;
A
#
# COMPACT_ATOMS: atom_id res chain seq x y z
N ALA A 1 19.41 -5.90 -12.69
CA ALA A 1 19.11 -7.30 -12.97
C ALA A 1 17.57 -7.55 -12.99
N LEU A 2 16.95 -8.12 -11.92
CA LEU A 2 15.50 -8.48 -11.99
C LEU A 2 14.53 -7.30 -11.94
N ASP A 3 14.95 -6.12 -11.49
CA ASP A 3 14.11 -4.92 -11.47
C ASP A 3 13.92 -4.28 -12.85
N SER A 4 14.84 -4.54 -13.79
CA SER A 4 14.82 -3.98 -15.13
C SER A 4 14.25 -4.92 -16.18
N VAL A 5 13.73 -6.05 -15.77
CA VAL A 5 13.11 -7.06 -16.66
C VAL A 5 11.66 -7.27 -16.19
N SER A 6 10.71 -7.28 -17.14
CA SER A 6 9.31 -7.60 -16.82
C SER A 6 9.18 -9.05 -16.35
N PHE A 7 8.16 -9.33 -15.55
CA PHE A 7 7.91 -10.71 -15.14
C PHE A 7 7.58 -11.59 -16.35
N LYS A 8 6.83 -11.08 -17.33
CA LYS A 8 6.51 -11.79 -18.55
C LYS A 8 7.78 -12.21 -19.30
N ASP A 9 8.70 -11.27 -19.57
CA ASP A 9 9.91 -11.57 -20.34
C ASP A 9 10.81 -12.55 -19.57
N TRP A 10 10.93 -12.37 -18.26
CA TRP A 10 11.67 -13.29 -17.42
C TRP A 10 11.07 -14.70 -17.45
N PHE A 11 9.75 -14.82 -17.26
CA PHE A 11 9.06 -16.11 -17.18
C PHE A 11 9.09 -16.87 -18.50
N VAL A 12 8.83 -16.18 -19.62
CA VAL A 12 8.90 -16.78 -20.96
C VAL A 12 10.34 -17.17 -21.31
N GLY A 13 11.31 -16.33 -20.96
CA GLY A 13 12.74 -16.62 -21.14
C GLY A 13 13.23 -17.84 -20.36
N HIS A 14 12.50 -18.24 -19.30
CA HIS A 14 12.77 -19.46 -18.52
C HIS A 14 11.85 -20.64 -18.90
N GLY A 15 11.20 -20.59 -20.06
CA GLY A 15 10.37 -21.68 -20.58
C GLY A 15 8.90 -21.62 -20.18
N GLY A 16 8.46 -20.54 -19.54
CA GLY A 16 7.05 -20.31 -19.25
C GLY A 16 6.25 -20.01 -20.52
N SER A 17 4.96 -20.39 -20.55
CA SER A 17 4.10 -20.13 -21.71
C SER A 17 3.38 -18.78 -21.59
N PRO A 18 3.15 -18.07 -22.72
CA PRO A 18 2.33 -16.86 -22.74
C PRO A 18 0.89 -17.11 -22.23
N GLU A 19 0.37 -18.31 -22.45
CA GLU A 19 -0.97 -18.68 -21.97
C GLU A 19 -1.02 -18.78 -20.44
N SER A 20 0.05 -19.26 -19.82
CA SER A 20 0.19 -19.28 -18.35
C SER A 20 0.24 -17.85 -17.78
N ILE A 21 0.91 -16.91 -18.45
CA ILE A 21 0.88 -15.50 -18.08
C ILE A 21 -0.57 -15.02 -18.05
N ARG A 22 -1.29 -15.15 -19.16
CA ARG A 22 -2.65 -14.63 -19.31
C ARG A 22 -3.66 -15.24 -18.33
N ARG A 23 -3.58 -16.55 -18.07
CA ARG A 23 -4.59 -17.28 -17.28
C ARG A 23 -4.31 -17.31 -15.78
N MET A 24 -3.05 -17.28 -15.39
CA MET A 24 -2.64 -17.45 -13.99
C MET A 24 -1.94 -16.22 -13.45
N TRP A 25 -0.91 -15.74 -14.12
CA TRP A 25 -0.02 -14.75 -13.53
C TRP A 25 -0.56 -13.32 -13.62
N ASP A 26 -1.20 -12.94 -14.73
CA ASP A 26 -1.84 -11.62 -14.86
C ASP A 26 -2.93 -11.40 -13.78
N PRO A 27 -3.86 -12.33 -13.52
CA PRO A 27 -4.80 -12.18 -12.39
C PRO A 27 -4.12 -11.94 -11.05
N ILE A 28 -3.00 -12.62 -10.78
CA ILE A 28 -2.23 -12.45 -9.54
C ILE A 28 -1.53 -11.08 -9.53
N ALA A 29 -0.91 -10.69 -10.63
CA ALA A 29 -0.23 -9.42 -10.79
C ALA A 29 -1.20 -8.25 -10.59
N TYR A 30 -2.38 -8.29 -11.21
CA TYR A 30 -3.44 -7.30 -11.00
C TYR A 30 -3.96 -7.27 -9.57
N ALA A 31 -4.19 -8.43 -8.95
CA ALA A 31 -4.74 -8.51 -7.60
C ALA A 31 -3.78 -7.98 -6.52
N LEU A 32 -2.48 -8.14 -6.69
CA LEU A 32 -1.48 -7.86 -5.66
C LEU A 32 -0.51 -6.73 -6.03
N GLY A 33 -0.27 -6.52 -7.32
CA GLY A 33 0.62 -5.48 -7.85
C GLY A 33 -0.11 -4.36 -8.57
N PHE A 34 -1.41 -4.50 -8.85
CA PHE A 34 -2.28 -3.54 -9.55
C PHE A 34 -1.86 -3.22 -10.99
N ILE A 35 -0.93 -4.00 -11.57
CA ILE A 35 -0.43 -3.89 -12.94
C ILE A 35 -0.25 -5.30 -13.53
N ASP A 36 -0.11 -5.38 -14.86
CA ASP A 36 0.08 -6.64 -15.58
C ASP A 36 1.51 -7.18 -15.51
N CYS A 37 1.69 -8.42 -16.00
CA CYS A 37 3.00 -9.06 -16.04
C CYS A 37 3.95 -8.45 -17.09
N GLU A 38 3.47 -7.63 -18.01
CA GLU A 38 4.32 -6.89 -18.96
C GLU A 38 5.00 -5.69 -18.29
N THR A 39 4.34 -5.13 -17.29
CA THR A 39 4.78 -3.91 -16.60
C THR A 39 5.46 -4.21 -15.25
N ILE A 40 4.94 -5.19 -14.49
CA ILE A 40 5.52 -5.53 -13.18
C ILE A 40 6.92 -6.14 -13.34
N SER A 41 7.88 -5.69 -12.53
CA SER A 41 9.23 -6.25 -12.56
C SER A 41 9.25 -7.72 -12.11
N ALA A 42 10.16 -8.49 -12.68
CA ALA A 42 10.37 -9.87 -12.27
C ALA A 42 10.70 -9.97 -10.77
N ARG A 43 11.48 -9.05 -10.21
CA ARG A 43 11.76 -9.01 -8.77
C ARG A 43 10.49 -8.87 -7.94
N CYS A 44 9.63 -7.93 -8.29
CA CYS A 44 8.40 -7.66 -7.54
C CYS A 44 7.50 -8.90 -7.54
N MET A 45 7.23 -9.48 -8.71
CA MET A 45 6.37 -10.65 -8.84
C MET A 45 6.93 -11.89 -8.14
N LEU A 46 8.25 -12.14 -8.27
CA LEU A 46 8.90 -13.24 -7.56
C LEU A 46 8.90 -13.04 -6.05
N THR A 47 9.00 -11.82 -5.56
CA THR A 47 8.88 -11.51 -4.13
C THR A 47 7.48 -11.81 -3.62
N ILE A 48 6.44 -11.39 -4.35
CA ILE A 48 5.03 -11.72 -4.05
C ILE A 48 4.86 -13.24 -3.96
N PHE A 49 5.32 -13.96 -4.99
CA PHE A 49 5.21 -15.41 -5.03
C PHE A 49 5.96 -16.09 -3.87
N MET A 50 7.17 -15.64 -3.57
CA MET A 50 7.98 -16.19 -2.48
C MET A 50 7.28 -16.01 -1.12
N MET A 51 6.59 -14.89 -0.89
CA MET A 51 5.83 -14.66 0.34
C MET A 51 4.72 -15.70 0.54
N PHE A 52 4.02 -16.09 -0.52
CA PHE A 52 3.00 -17.14 -0.47
C PHE A 52 3.61 -18.54 -0.37
N ALA A 53 4.72 -18.79 -1.06
CA ALA A 53 5.36 -20.11 -1.11
C ALA A 53 6.15 -20.46 0.17
N ALA A 54 6.65 -19.46 0.89
CA ALA A 54 7.54 -19.67 2.05
C ALA A 54 6.81 -20.27 3.27
N LYS A 55 5.51 -19.98 3.42
CA LYS A 55 4.71 -20.45 4.57
C LYS A 55 3.28 -20.76 4.12
N THR A 56 2.76 -21.92 4.51
CA THR A 56 1.39 -22.35 4.20
C THR A 56 0.35 -21.35 4.73
N GLU A 57 0.58 -20.79 5.92
CA GLU A 57 -0.31 -19.81 6.54
C GLU A 57 -0.43 -18.51 5.73
N ALA A 58 0.62 -18.13 5.01
CA ALA A 58 0.60 -16.94 4.16
C ALA A 58 -0.31 -17.08 2.92
N SER A 59 -0.67 -18.32 2.55
CA SER A 59 -1.63 -18.60 1.46
C SER A 59 -3.09 -18.54 1.91
N LYS A 60 -3.35 -18.39 3.22
CA LYS A 60 -4.71 -18.30 3.76
C LYS A 60 -5.17 -16.86 3.75
N LEU A 61 -6.32 -16.62 3.14
CA LEU A 61 -6.99 -15.32 3.18
C LEU A 61 -7.64 -15.12 4.55
N ASN A 62 -7.17 -14.12 5.28
CA ASN A 62 -7.76 -13.72 6.55
C ASN A 62 -8.51 -12.39 6.37
N LEU A 63 -9.78 -12.39 6.69
CA LEU A 63 -10.62 -11.21 6.64
C LEU A 63 -10.89 -10.68 8.05
N LEU A 64 -10.99 -9.36 8.18
CA LEU A 64 -11.43 -8.76 9.43
C LEU A 64 -12.87 -9.18 9.71
N LYS A 65 -13.17 -9.50 10.97
CA LYS A 65 -14.50 -9.94 11.44
C LYS A 65 -15.58 -8.85 11.30
N GLY A 66 -15.20 -7.63 10.97
CA GLY A 66 -16.11 -6.51 10.81
C GLY A 66 -15.36 -5.25 10.40
N SER A 67 -15.90 -4.08 10.77
CA SER A 67 -15.31 -2.80 10.41
C SER A 67 -13.82 -2.69 10.76
N PRO A 68 -12.97 -2.21 9.83
CA PRO A 68 -11.55 -1.94 10.11
C PRO A 68 -11.35 -1.02 11.31
N HIS A 69 -12.26 -0.07 11.55
CA HIS A 69 -12.19 0.79 12.71
C HIS A 69 -12.26 0.00 14.02
N ARG A 70 -13.18 -0.97 14.11
CA ARG A 70 -13.35 -1.78 15.32
C ARG A 70 -12.23 -2.78 15.54
N TRP A 71 -11.73 -3.42 14.47
CA TRP A 71 -10.87 -4.59 14.57
C TRP A 71 -9.40 -4.34 14.21
N LEU A 72 -9.08 -3.18 13.68
CA LEU A 72 -7.71 -2.82 13.30
C LEU A 72 -7.30 -1.44 13.83
N THR A 73 -7.92 -0.37 13.32
CA THR A 73 -7.46 0.99 13.63
C THR A 73 -7.81 1.42 15.05
N GLY A 74 -8.97 1.05 15.59
CA GLY A 74 -9.37 1.38 16.96
C GLY A 74 -8.39 0.84 18.02
N PRO A 75 -8.10 -0.47 18.04
CA PRO A 75 -7.11 -1.02 18.98
C PRO A 75 -5.71 -0.39 18.86
N ILE A 76 -5.29 -0.01 17.66
CA ILE A 76 -4.01 0.67 17.43
C ILE A 76 -4.05 2.07 18.06
N LEU A 77 -5.14 2.81 17.87
CA LEU A 77 -5.32 4.14 18.44
C LEU A 77 -5.36 4.10 19.97
N GLU A 78 -6.10 3.17 20.55
CA GLU A 78 -6.12 2.97 22.01
C GLU A 78 -4.72 2.67 22.57
N TYR A 79 -3.94 1.84 21.87
CA TYR A 79 -2.56 1.55 22.25
C TYR A 79 -1.66 2.80 22.22
N ILE A 80 -1.83 3.65 21.22
CA ILE A 80 -1.09 4.92 21.09
C ILE A 80 -1.48 5.88 22.23
N GLU A 81 -2.77 6.07 22.46
CA GLU A 81 -3.30 6.98 23.48
C GLU A 81 -2.90 6.56 24.89
N GLN A 82 -2.93 5.26 25.21
CA GLN A 82 -2.46 4.73 26.50
C GLN A 82 -0.99 5.04 26.80
N ARG A 83 -0.20 5.37 25.75
CA ARG A 83 1.21 5.76 25.86
C ARG A 83 1.45 7.26 25.72
N GLY A 84 0.39 8.06 25.82
CA GLY A 84 0.46 9.51 25.74
C GLY A 84 0.54 10.07 24.31
N GLY A 85 0.45 9.20 23.29
CA GLY A 85 0.36 9.64 21.91
C GLY A 85 -1.00 10.25 21.59
N LYS A 86 -1.06 11.06 20.54
CA LYS A 86 -2.29 11.75 20.11
C LYS A 86 -2.50 11.59 18.61
N LEU A 87 -3.76 11.40 18.20
CA LEU A 87 -4.18 11.45 16.82
C LEU A 87 -4.89 12.78 16.53
N HIS A 88 -4.38 13.51 15.56
CA HIS A 88 -4.98 14.74 15.08
C HIS A 88 -5.56 14.55 13.69
N LEU A 89 -6.87 14.35 13.58
CA LEU A 89 -7.59 14.29 12.31
C LEU A 89 -7.81 15.69 11.75
N ARG A 90 -7.92 15.81 10.43
CA ARG A 90 -8.09 17.10 9.70
C ARG A 90 -6.96 18.10 9.95
N HIS A 91 -5.76 17.60 10.17
CA HIS A 91 -4.55 18.39 10.33
C HIS A 91 -3.54 18.04 9.19
N PRO A 92 -3.87 18.33 7.92
CA PRO A 92 -2.95 18.04 6.82
C PRO A 92 -1.67 18.86 6.96
N VAL A 93 -0.54 18.19 6.75
CA VAL A 93 0.75 18.85 6.63
C VAL A 93 0.78 19.59 5.28
N LYS A 94 1.05 20.89 5.33
CA LYS A 94 1.16 21.75 4.16
C LYS A 94 2.58 21.90 3.68
N GLN A 95 3.52 21.94 4.61
CA GLN A 95 4.92 22.18 4.31
C GLN A 95 5.83 21.56 5.34
N VAL A 96 6.95 21.03 4.88
CA VAL A 96 8.09 20.68 5.73
C VAL A 96 9.00 21.89 5.80
N GLU A 97 9.28 22.34 7.01
CA GLU A 97 10.26 23.40 7.27
C GLU A 97 11.62 22.75 7.55
N PHE A 98 12.68 23.31 6.98
CA PHE A 98 14.02 22.75 7.12
C PHE A 98 15.10 23.83 7.08
N SER A 99 16.24 23.53 7.67
CA SER A 99 17.43 24.37 7.58
C SER A 99 18.03 24.32 6.16
N GLY A 100 18.66 25.39 5.72
CA GLY A 100 19.44 25.39 4.50
C GLY A 100 20.77 24.64 4.67
N GLY A 101 21.53 24.53 3.57
CA GLY A 101 22.88 24.00 3.58
C GLY A 101 23.05 22.62 2.96
N GLU A 102 24.19 22.04 3.14
CA GLU A 102 24.60 20.77 2.52
C GLU A 102 23.90 19.57 3.21
N HIS A 103 23.64 19.69 4.50
CA HIS A 103 22.93 18.70 5.33
C HIS A 103 21.70 19.34 5.97
N PRO A 104 20.57 19.46 5.22
CA PRO A 104 19.38 20.07 5.75
C PRO A 104 18.72 19.18 6.83
N GLU A 105 18.28 19.84 7.90
CA GLU A 105 17.52 19.19 8.98
C GLU A 105 16.09 19.72 8.98
N VAL A 106 15.11 18.84 9.24
CA VAL A 106 13.71 19.26 9.42
C VAL A 106 13.61 20.03 10.73
N THR A 107 13.14 21.27 10.65
CA THR A 107 12.96 22.16 11.81
C THR A 107 11.53 22.24 12.28
N GLY A 108 10.57 21.82 11.45
CA GLY A 108 9.16 21.84 11.80
C GLY A 108 8.26 21.42 10.64
N LEU A 109 6.97 21.34 10.96
CA LEU A 109 5.91 21.09 10.00
C LEU A 109 4.87 22.19 10.11
N LYS A 110 4.45 22.75 8.97
CA LYS A 110 3.26 23.60 8.91
C LYS A 110 2.02 22.76 8.63
N LEU A 111 1.05 22.89 9.49
CA LEU A 111 -0.23 22.21 9.42
C LEU A 111 -1.33 23.22 9.07
N SER A 112 -2.32 22.75 8.30
CA SER A 112 -3.61 23.43 8.21
C SER A 112 -4.58 22.78 9.18
N THR A 113 -5.08 23.50 10.14
CA THR A 113 -6.02 22.99 11.14
C THR A 113 -7.37 23.68 11.00
N PRO A 114 -8.45 23.17 11.61
CA PRO A 114 -9.74 23.85 11.62
C PRO A 114 -9.67 25.27 12.22
N ASP A 115 -8.70 25.51 13.11
CA ASP A 115 -8.52 26.81 13.80
C ASP A 115 -7.48 27.71 13.12
N GLY A 116 -6.97 27.33 11.96
CA GLY A 116 -5.95 28.06 11.22
C GLY A 116 -4.66 27.30 11.03
N GLU A 117 -3.60 27.99 10.66
CA GLU A 117 -2.27 27.38 10.49
C GLU A 117 -1.58 27.17 11.84
N GLN A 118 -0.95 26.02 11.97
CA GLN A 118 -0.15 25.66 13.14
C GLN A 118 1.23 25.17 12.72
N GLN A 119 2.25 25.48 13.54
CA GLN A 119 3.58 24.90 13.43
C GLN A 119 3.76 23.82 14.50
N VAL A 120 4.32 22.69 14.09
CA VAL A 120 4.69 21.59 14.99
C VAL A 120 6.18 21.34 14.90
N VAL A 121 6.82 21.34 16.07
CA VAL A 121 8.24 21.00 16.23
C VAL A 121 8.33 19.72 17.04
N ALA A 122 9.21 18.80 16.62
CA ALA A 122 9.44 17.52 17.28
C ALA A 122 10.91 17.10 17.12
N ASP A 123 11.33 16.11 17.90
CA ASP A 123 12.69 15.57 17.83
C ASP A 123 12.92 14.72 16.57
N ALA A 124 11.86 14.16 16.00
CA ALA A 124 11.91 13.38 14.77
C ALA A 124 10.58 13.45 14.01
N TYR A 125 10.65 13.25 12.71
CA TYR A 125 9.50 13.31 11.80
C TYR A 125 9.45 12.06 10.95
N LEU A 126 8.28 11.42 10.86
CA LEU A 126 8.04 10.25 10.02
C LEU A 126 6.91 10.56 9.04
N ALA A 127 7.23 10.57 7.76
CA ALA A 127 6.23 10.74 6.70
C ALA A 127 5.76 9.36 6.20
N ALA A 128 4.54 8.98 6.57
CA ALA A 128 3.88 7.75 6.13
C ALA A 128 2.74 8.08 5.15
N CYS A 129 3.07 8.77 4.06
CA CYS A 129 2.16 9.21 3.02
C CYS A 129 2.10 8.20 1.87
N ASP A 130 1.06 8.29 1.04
CA ASP A 130 1.06 7.68 -0.28
C ASP A 130 2.08 8.37 -1.22
N VAL A 131 2.34 7.76 -2.38
CA VAL A 131 3.33 8.29 -3.34
C VAL A 131 3.00 9.73 -3.77
N PRO A 132 1.78 10.06 -4.22
CA PRO A 132 1.46 11.44 -4.55
C PRO A 132 1.54 12.41 -3.36
N GLY A 133 1.22 11.94 -2.16
CA GLY A 133 1.30 12.72 -0.93
C GLY A 133 2.74 13.09 -0.57
N ILE A 134 3.64 12.11 -0.55
CA ILE A 134 5.04 12.36 -0.23
C ILE A 134 5.73 13.21 -1.31
N GLN A 135 5.42 13.00 -2.60
CA GLN A 135 5.97 13.80 -3.69
C GLN A 135 5.60 15.29 -3.59
N ARG A 136 4.37 15.59 -3.14
CA ARG A 136 3.94 16.98 -2.90
C ARG A 136 4.54 17.59 -1.65
N LEU A 137 4.89 16.77 -0.67
CA LEU A 137 5.36 17.23 0.64
C LEU A 137 6.87 17.47 0.66
N LEU A 138 7.63 16.71 -0.12
CA LEU A 138 9.09 16.84 -0.18
C LEU A 138 9.49 18.18 -0.80
N PRO A 139 10.41 18.93 -0.17
CA PRO A 139 10.96 20.15 -0.75
C PRO A 139 11.70 19.87 -2.06
N ASP A 140 11.50 20.72 -3.07
CA ASP A 140 12.17 20.58 -4.37
C ASP A 140 13.68 20.56 -4.26
N ASP A 141 14.26 21.34 -3.36
CA ASP A 141 15.69 21.37 -3.09
C ASP A 141 16.28 20.01 -2.69
N TRP A 142 15.46 19.12 -2.13
CA TRP A 142 15.90 17.80 -1.70
C TRP A 142 16.03 16.79 -2.87
N ARG A 143 15.54 17.13 -4.05
CA ARG A 143 15.72 16.31 -5.26
C ARG A 143 17.19 16.15 -5.64
N ARG A 144 18.08 17.04 -5.16
CA ARG A 144 19.52 16.87 -5.30
C ARG A 144 20.07 15.60 -4.60
N PHE A 145 19.34 15.04 -3.65
CA PHE A 145 19.69 13.80 -2.99
C PHE A 145 19.08 12.61 -3.73
N PRO A 146 19.89 11.60 -4.15
CA PRO A 146 19.41 10.49 -4.98
C PRO A 146 18.23 9.72 -4.37
N GLN A 147 18.18 9.57 -3.04
CA GLN A 147 17.10 8.88 -2.34
C GLN A 147 15.76 9.62 -2.46
N PHE A 148 15.74 10.94 -2.43
CA PHE A 148 14.53 11.74 -2.58
C PHE A 148 14.14 11.89 -4.06
N GLU A 149 15.11 12.03 -4.96
CA GLU A 149 14.84 11.99 -6.40
C GLU A 149 14.23 10.64 -6.83
N ALA A 150 14.63 9.53 -6.21
CA ALA A 150 14.04 8.23 -6.49
C ALA A 150 12.55 8.17 -6.13
N ILE A 151 12.10 8.88 -5.08
CA ILE A 151 10.68 8.98 -4.71
C ILE A 151 9.88 9.68 -5.81
N HIS A 152 10.42 10.73 -6.44
CA HIS A 152 9.76 11.44 -7.54
C HIS A 152 9.64 10.62 -8.84
N LYS A 153 10.40 9.54 -8.96
CA LYS A 153 10.30 8.58 -10.08
C LYS A 153 9.24 7.49 -9.87
N LEU A 154 8.67 7.40 -8.67
CA LEU A 154 7.60 6.46 -8.41
C LEU A 154 6.30 6.94 -9.06
N GLU A 155 5.58 6.00 -9.66
CA GLU A 155 4.27 6.25 -10.26
C GLU A 155 3.19 5.55 -9.42
N ALA A 156 2.07 6.23 -9.19
CA ALA A 156 0.91 5.66 -8.52
C ALA A 156 -0.08 5.15 -9.56
N GLY A 157 -0.40 3.86 -9.51
CA GLY A 157 -1.43 3.26 -10.35
C GLY A 157 -2.84 3.67 -9.88
N PRO A 158 -3.75 4.05 -10.78
CA PRO A 158 -5.14 4.30 -10.41
C PRO A 158 -5.85 2.97 -10.09
N VAL A 159 -6.52 2.92 -8.94
CA VAL A 159 -7.33 1.76 -8.54
C VAL A 159 -8.74 2.22 -8.20
N ALA A 160 -9.74 1.53 -8.75
CA ALA A 160 -11.14 1.71 -8.41
C ALA A 160 -11.70 0.43 -7.83
N THR A 161 -12.37 0.52 -6.69
CA THR A 161 -13.07 -0.61 -6.05
C THR A 161 -14.56 -0.35 -6.07
N VAL A 162 -15.32 -1.35 -6.54
CA VAL A 162 -16.79 -1.33 -6.51
C VAL A 162 -17.26 -2.43 -5.57
N GLN A 163 -17.99 -2.05 -4.53
CA GLN A 163 -18.63 -2.98 -3.62
C GLN A 163 -20.10 -3.07 -3.92
N LEU A 164 -20.57 -4.26 -4.32
CA LEU A 164 -21.97 -4.54 -4.58
C LEU A 164 -22.58 -5.26 -3.39
N ARG A 165 -23.77 -4.86 -3.01
CA ARG A 165 -24.59 -5.55 -2.01
C ARG A 165 -25.84 -6.08 -2.69
N TYR A 166 -26.16 -7.33 -2.36
CA TYR A 166 -27.34 -8.01 -2.85
C TYR A 166 -28.23 -8.39 -1.66
N ASP A 167 -29.50 -8.44 -1.86
CA ASP A 167 -30.51 -8.87 -0.89
C ASP A 167 -30.70 -10.40 -0.83
N GLY A 168 -29.96 -11.13 -1.68
CA GLY A 168 -29.94 -12.58 -1.72
C GLY A 168 -28.69 -13.15 -2.37
N TRP A 169 -28.66 -14.46 -2.53
CA TRP A 169 -27.56 -15.13 -3.22
C TRP A 169 -27.60 -14.84 -4.72
N VAL A 170 -26.44 -14.48 -5.26
CA VAL A 170 -26.25 -14.14 -6.69
C VAL A 170 -25.54 -15.24 -7.49
N THR A 171 -25.14 -16.33 -6.82
CA THR A 171 -24.49 -17.47 -7.47
C THR A 171 -25.20 -18.77 -7.12
N GLU A 172 -25.34 -19.65 -8.09
CA GLU A 172 -25.83 -21.02 -7.91
C GLU A 172 -24.67 -21.98 -7.54
N LEU A 173 -23.83 -21.58 -6.56
CA LEU A 173 -22.82 -22.49 -6.05
C LEU A 173 -23.51 -23.63 -5.34
N GLY A 174 -23.33 -24.85 -5.87
CA GLY A 174 -23.96 -26.06 -5.36
C GLY A 174 -23.70 -26.33 -3.88
N GLU A 175 -24.50 -27.19 -3.27
CA GLU A 175 -24.45 -27.52 -1.82
C GLU A 175 -23.09 -28.07 -1.34
N SER A 176 -22.22 -28.54 -2.25
CA SER A 176 -20.87 -29.02 -1.94
C SER A 176 -19.96 -27.99 -1.25
N ASN A 177 -20.36 -26.70 -1.25
CA ASN A 177 -19.62 -25.63 -0.57
C ASN A 177 -20.34 -25.09 0.68
N ALA A 178 -21.23 -25.87 1.29
CA ALA A 178 -21.99 -25.45 2.47
C ALA A 178 -21.10 -25.11 3.68
N GLU A 179 -19.92 -25.70 3.81
CA GLU A 179 -18.93 -25.35 4.85
C GLU A 179 -18.32 -23.96 4.62
N SER A 180 -17.96 -23.64 3.39
CA SER A 180 -17.48 -22.29 3.02
C SER A 180 -18.52 -21.19 3.25
N ARG A 181 -19.80 -21.53 3.19
CA ARG A 181 -20.90 -20.58 3.46
C ARG A 181 -21.02 -20.22 4.95
N ARG A 182 -20.70 -21.13 5.85
CA ARG A 182 -20.75 -20.89 7.32
C ARG A 182 -19.69 -19.92 7.78
N ASP A 183 -18.51 -19.94 7.18
CA ASP A 183 -17.42 -19.04 7.52
C ASP A 183 -17.62 -17.59 7.05
N LEU A 184 -18.48 -17.36 6.06
CA LEU A 184 -18.82 -16.03 5.53
C LEU A 184 -20.02 -15.36 6.23
N SER A 185 -20.75 -16.08 7.07
CA SER A 185 -22.00 -15.59 7.72
C SER A 185 -21.82 -15.17 9.19
N HIS A 186 -20.60 -15.11 9.71
CA HIS A 186 -20.30 -14.72 11.10
C HIS A 186 -19.44 -13.47 11.21
#